data_a0e55c452dd47dbf56fd6d59294238c7
#
_entry.id   a0e55c452dd47dbf56fd6d59294238c7
#
_cell.length_a   1.000
_cell.length_b   1.000
_cell.length_c   1.000
_cell.angle_alpha   90.00
_cell.angle_beta   90.00
_cell.angle_gamma   90.00
#
_symmetry.space_group_name_H-M   'P 1'
#
loop_
_entity.id
_entity.type
_entity.pdbx_description
1 polymer ?
#
loop_
_entity_poly.entity_id
_entity_poly.type
_entity_poly.pdbx_seq_one_letter_code
_entity_poly.pdbx_strand_id
1 'polypeptide(L)'
;MCTRCESSTSALSPASPWQPRRAFLLAAAGAATAALGAPALAQVNVGNASVARNLVPADKIEAAGVQQYGQLLAQARAKNALAGDNNAQLQRLRAIAQRLIPFATPWNTRAREWKWEVNLIGSKQINAFCMPGGKIAFFTGILEQLKLSDDEVAMVMGHEMAHALREHARARMAKSAGTGAALSIGAQLLGLGQVGDLAARAGTQLITLKFSRSDETEADLVGLELAARAGFDPKASVSLWNKMATASKNQGGLSFLSTHPSGTDRIAKLEANIPKVESLYRNAKRS
;
A
#
# COMPACT_ATOMS: atom_id res chain seq x y z
N MET A 1 -34.39 24.14 81.29
CA MET A 1 -35.65 24.53 80.73
C MET A 1 -35.74 23.84 79.35
N CYS A 2 -36.46 22.74 79.30
CA CYS A 2 -37.80 22.55 78.74
C CYS A 2 -37.89 23.12 77.33
N THR A 3 -38.26 22.39 76.32
CA THR A 3 -39.32 21.43 76.00
C THR A 3 -39.18 20.95 74.58
N ARG A 4 -39.33 19.76 74.29
CA ARG A 4 -40.44 18.88 73.87
C ARG A 4 -40.31 18.40 72.42
N CYS A 5 -40.38 17.10 72.36
CA CYS A 5 -40.65 16.26 71.18
C CYS A 5 -41.89 16.72 70.41
N GLU A 6 -41.93 16.54 69.14
CA GLU A 6 -43.11 15.98 68.48
C GLU A 6 -42.67 15.11 67.24
N SER A 7 -43.13 13.90 67.31
CA SER A 7 -43.06 12.89 66.24
C SER A 7 -44.11 13.18 65.18
N SER A 8 -43.73 13.12 63.88
CA SER A 8 -44.73 13.09 62.83
C SER A 8 -44.39 11.89 61.90
N THR A 9 -45.23 10.87 62.08
CA THR A 9 -45.37 9.74 61.20
C THR A 9 -45.97 10.18 59.86
N SER A 10 -45.26 9.97 58.79
CA SER A 10 -45.83 10.10 57.45
C SER A 10 -45.93 8.77 56.76
N ALA A 11 -47.13 8.46 56.36
CA ALA A 11 -47.59 7.21 55.77
C ALA A 11 -46.90 6.85 54.45
N LEU A 12 -46.65 5.57 54.35
CA LEU A 12 -46.23 4.93 53.08
C LEU A 12 -47.41 4.94 52.08
N SER A 13 -47.24 5.60 50.96
CA SER A 13 -48.12 5.45 49.82
C SER A 13 -47.76 4.17 49.05
N PRO A 14 -48.77 3.44 48.52
CA PRO A 14 -48.53 2.17 47.84
C PRO A 14 -47.94 2.39 46.47
N ALA A 15 -46.90 1.63 46.13
CA ALA A 15 -46.24 1.63 44.84
C ALA A 15 -47.20 1.20 43.71
N SER A 16 -47.26 2.00 42.65
CA SER A 16 -48.02 1.72 41.43
C SER A 16 -47.42 0.58 40.62
N PRO A 17 -48.17 -0.39 40.13
CA PRO A 17 -47.68 -1.62 39.46
C PRO A 17 -47.32 -1.43 37.98
N TRP A 18 -47.00 -0.24 37.53
CA TRP A 18 -46.85 0.03 36.08
C TRP A 18 -45.45 0.52 35.61
N GLN A 19 -44.37 0.10 36.23
CA GLN A 19 -43.04 0.53 35.82
C GLN A 19 -42.01 -0.57 35.40
N PRO A 20 -42.35 -1.65 34.72
CA PRO A 20 -41.29 -2.47 34.11
C PRO A 20 -41.18 -2.32 32.56
N ARG A 21 -42.03 -1.51 31.88
CA ARG A 21 -41.97 -1.49 30.41
C ARG A 21 -41.10 -0.38 29.79
N ARG A 22 -40.62 0.60 30.55
CA ARG A 22 -39.76 1.68 30.04
C ARG A 22 -38.26 1.42 30.20
N ALA A 23 -37.85 0.51 31.06
CA ALA A 23 -36.43 0.16 31.24
C ALA A 23 -35.89 -0.77 30.15
N PHE A 24 -36.75 -1.54 29.46
CA PHE A 24 -36.32 -2.49 28.41
C PHE A 24 -36.08 -1.83 27.05
N LEU A 25 -36.64 -0.64 26.77
CA LEU A 25 -36.46 0.05 25.50
C LEU A 25 -35.18 0.93 25.45
N LEU A 26 -34.59 1.27 26.59
CA LEU A 26 -33.33 2.00 26.64
C LEU A 26 -32.09 1.11 26.62
N ALA A 27 -32.20 -0.18 26.93
CA ALA A 27 -31.12 -1.14 26.82
C ALA A 27 -30.92 -1.68 25.40
N ALA A 28 -31.94 -1.62 24.52
CA ALA A 28 -31.86 -2.07 23.15
C ALA A 28 -31.28 -1.01 22.20
N ALA A 29 -31.28 0.28 22.56
CA ALA A 29 -30.71 1.36 21.75
C ALA A 29 -29.18 1.54 21.93
N GLY A 30 -28.60 0.96 22.98
CA GLY A 30 -27.16 1.07 23.29
C GLY A 30 -26.29 0.01 22.59
N ALA A 31 -26.88 -1.05 22.03
CA ALA A 31 -26.10 -2.15 21.42
C ALA A 31 -25.86 -1.98 19.90
N ALA A 32 -26.49 -1.01 19.27
CA ALA A 32 -26.41 -0.83 17.80
C ALA A 32 -25.32 0.14 17.34
N THR A 33 -24.61 0.85 18.24
CA THR A 33 -23.60 1.85 17.88
C THR A 33 -22.15 1.44 18.09
N ALA A 34 -21.89 0.21 18.53
CA ALA A 34 -20.52 -0.27 18.75
C ALA A 34 -19.91 -1.04 17.54
N ALA A 35 -20.59 -1.06 16.40
CA ALA A 35 -20.09 -1.71 15.19
C ALA A 35 -19.34 -0.75 14.22
N LEU A 36 -19.06 0.50 14.65
CA LEU A 36 -18.30 1.43 13.83
C LEU A 36 -16.81 1.35 14.18
N GLY A 37 -16.09 0.51 13.40
CA GLY A 37 -14.69 0.80 13.08
C GLY A 37 -13.67 0.45 14.12
N ALA A 38 -13.56 -0.82 14.54
CA ALA A 38 -12.24 -1.29 14.93
C ALA A 38 -11.31 -1.12 13.71
N PRO A 39 -10.12 -0.46 13.86
CA PRO A 39 -9.18 -0.38 12.76
C PRO A 39 -8.90 -1.82 12.31
N ALA A 40 -9.09 -2.06 11.00
CA ALA A 40 -8.86 -3.39 10.45
C ALA A 40 -7.38 -3.70 10.61
N LEU A 41 -7.03 -4.42 11.67
CA LEU A 41 -5.64 -4.80 11.94
C LEU A 41 -5.09 -5.57 10.75
N ALA A 42 -3.81 -5.34 10.45
CA ALA A 42 -3.10 -6.11 9.44
C ALA A 42 -3.15 -7.61 9.80
N GLN A 43 -3.49 -8.45 8.81
CA GLN A 43 -3.54 -9.91 8.98
C GLN A 43 -2.16 -10.53 8.78
N VAL A 44 -1.31 -9.89 7.95
CA VAL A 44 0.06 -10.33 7.73
C VAL A 44 1.01 -9.62 8.70
N ASN A 45 1.99 -10.38 9.21
CA ASN A 45 3.02 -9.80 10.09
C ASN A 45 4.30 -9.59 9.29
N VAL A 46 4.64 -8.32 9.07
CA VAL A 46 5.87 -7.90 8.38
C VAL A 46 6.81 -7.09 9.30
N GLY A 47 6.46 -6.99 10.58
CA GLY A 47 7.22 -6.19 11.53
C GLY A 47 7.14 -4.68 11.27
N ASN A 48 7.96 -3.92 11.98
CA ASN A 48 8.04 -2.47 11.84
C ASN A 48 8.85 -2.08 10.59
N ALA A 49 8.44 -0.99 9.93
CA ALA A 49 9.22 -0.44 8.83
C ALA A 49 10.61 0.02 9.32
N SER A 50 11.62 -0.12 8.45
CA SER A 50 13.01 0.19 8.77
C SER A 50 13.19 1.58 9.38
N VAL A 51 13.80 1.67 10.56
CA VAL A 51 14.08 2.96 11.24
C VAL A 51 15.05 3.85 10.43
N ALA A 52 15.87 3.26 9.57
CA ALA A 52 16.78 4.01 8.70
C ALA A 52 16.05 5.03 7.80
N ARG A 53 14.77 4.79 7.46
CA ARG A 53 13.95 5.74 6.72
C ARG A 53 13.90 7.13 7.39
N ASN A 54 13.97 7.20 8.72
CA ASN A 54 13.84 8.45 9.46
C ASN A 54 15.05 9.39 9.26
N LEU A 55 16.16 8.91 8.70
CA LEU A 55 17.33 9.73 8.36
C LEU A 55 17.14 10.58 7.10
N VAL A 56 16.09 10.34 6.31
CA VAL A 56 15.77 11.12 5.12
C VAL A 56 14.35 11.66 5.26
N PRO A 57 14.08 12.96 5.04
CA PRO A 57 12.73 13.52 5.16
C PRO A 57 11.77 12.90 4.12
N ALA A 58 10.55 12.52 4.57
CA ALA A 58 9.59 11.84 3.72
C ALA A 58 9.07 12.74 2.59
N ASP A 59 8.77 14.00 2.90
CA ASP A 59 8.32 15.03 1.95
C ASP A 59 9.31 15.24 0.79
N LYS A 60 10.61 15.18 1.08
CA LYS A 60 11.66 15.32 0.06
C LYS A 60 11.69 14.15 -0.90
N ILE A 61 11.56 12.93 -0.39
CA ILE A 61 11.50 11.72 -1.23
C ILE A 61 10.20 11.68 -2.06
N GLU A 62 9.08 12.06 -1.47
CA GLU A 62 7.80 12.14 -2.18
C GLU A 62 7.86 13.19 -3.28
N ALA A 63 8.40 14.38 -3.01
CA ALA A 63 8.58 15.43 -4.02
C ALA A 63 9.51 14.99 -5.16
N ALA A 64 10.63 14.32 -4.83
CA ALA A 64 11.53 13.74 -5.82
C ALA A 64 10.83 12.67 -6.68
N GLY A 65 10.04 11.80 -6.07
CA GLY A 65 9.22 10.79 -6.76
C GLY A 65 8.24 11.42 -7.74
N VAL A 66 7.50 12.44 -7.32
CA VAL A 66 6.55 13.19 -8.16
C VAL A 66 7.26 13.85 -9.34
N GLN A 67 8.38 14.52 -9.10
CA GLN A 67 9.17 15.19 -10.13
C GLN A 67 9.70 14.18 -11.16
N GLN A 68 10.30 13.10 -10.72
CA GLN A 68 10.83 12.05 -11.57
C GLN A 68 9.75 11.38 -12.40
N TYR A 69 8.61 11.11 -11.78
CA TYR A 69 7.46 10.54 -12.49
C TYR A 69 6.99 11.48 -13.63
N GLY A 70 6.87 12.78 -13.35
CA GLY A 70 6.52 13.77 -14.35
C GLY A 70 7.51 13.80 -15.53
N GLN A 71 8.81 13.73 -15.26
CA GLN A 71 9.86 13.66 -16.29
C GLN A 71 9.73 12.39 -17.14
N LEU A 72 9.49 11.23 -16.50
CA LEU A 72 9.29 9.97 -17.22
C LEU A 72 8.06 10.04 -18.13
N LEU A 73 6.94 10.57 -17.65
CA LEU A 73 5.72 10.72 -18.47
C LEU A 73 5.95 11.69 -19.64
N ALA A 74 6.68 12.78 -19.43
CA ALA A 74 7.05 13.70 -20.50
C ALA A 74 7.89 13.02 -21.59
N GLN A 75 8.88 12.22 -21.19
CA GLN A 75 9.68 11.42 -22.11
C GLN A 75 8.85 10.37 -22.86
N ALA A 76 7.95 9.68 -22.17
CA ALA A 76 7.04 8.70 -22.78
C ALA A 76 6.11 9.38 -23.79
N ARG A 77 5.58 10.57 -23.47
CA ARG A 77 4.74 11.36 -24.37
C ARG A 77 5.50 11.80 -25.62
N ALA A 78 6.73 12.29 -25.46
CA ALA A 78 7.57 12.70 -26.58
C ALA A 78 7.88 11.55 -27.55
N LYS A 79 7.86 10.31 -27.07
CA LYS A 79 8.06 9.08 -27.86
C LYS A 79 6.73 8.45 -28.33
N ASN A 80 5.60 9.10 -28.15
CA ASN A 80 4.26 8.55 -28.40
C ASN A 80 4.01 7.20 -27.68
N ALA A 81 4.66 6.98 -26.54
CA ALA A 81 4.57 5.76 -25.76
C ALA A 81 3.66 5.89 -24.52
N LEU A 82 3.13 7.07 -24.22
CA LEU A 82 2.19 7.25 -23.10
C LEU A 82 0.77 6.96 -23.58
N ALA A 83 0.09 6.00 -22.93
CA ALA A 83 -1.30 5.67 -23.24
C ALA A 83 -2.22 6.85 -22.91
N GLY A 84 -3.14 7.15 -23.83
CA GLY A 84 -4.21 8.13 -23.61
C GLY A 84 -5.29 7.60 -22.68
N ASP A 85 -6.12 8.49 -22.13
CA ASP A 85 -7.14 8.14 -21.14
C ASP A 85 -8.18 7.14 -21.67
N ASN A 86 -8.41 7.07 -22.98
CA ASN A 86 -9.33 6.11 -23.61
C ASN A 86 -8.73 4.70 -23.77
N ASN A 87 -7.48 4.48 -23.38
CA ASN A 87 -6.86 3.17 -23.48
C ASN A 87 -7.48 2.19 -22.49
N ALA A 88 -8.03 1.08 -22.98
CA ALA A 88 -8.74 0.09 -22.16
C ALA A 88 -7.86 -0.52 -21.07
N GLN A 89 -6.57 -0.77 -21.34
CA GLN A 89 -5.66 -1.31 -20.35
C GLN A 89 -5.34 -0.27 -19.25
N LEU A 90 -5.21 1.01 -19.61
CA LEU A 90 -5.03 2.08 -18.63
C LEU A 90 -6.27 2.22 -17.73
N GLN A 91 -7.47 2.18 -18.30
CA GLN A 91 -8.72 2.21 -17.52
C GLN A 91 -8.82 1.01 -16.58
N ARG A 92 -8.45 -0.18 -17.05
CA ARG A 92 -8.35 -1.40 -16.24
C ARG A 92 -7.41 -1.23 -15.06
N LEU A 93 -6.20 -0.69 -15.27
CA LEU A 93 -5.22 -0.43 -14.21
C LEU A 93 -5.76 0.57 -13.18
N ARG A 94 -6.41 1.65 -13.66
CA ARG A 94 -7.02 2.66 -12.78
C ARG A 94 -8.16 2.09 -11.93
N ALA A 95 -9.00 1.23 -12.50
CA ALA A 95 -10.06 0.54 -11.77
C ALA A 95 -9.49 -0.37 -10.66
N ILE A 96 -8.41 -1.10 -10.93
CA ILE A 96 -7.72 -1.92 -9.94
C ILE A 96 -7.12 -1.04 -8.83
N ALA A 97 -6.45 0.07 -9.20
CA ALA A 97 -5.88 1.01 -8.23
C ALA A 97 -6.94 1.61 -7.30
N GLN A 98 -8.10 2.01 -7.85
CA GLN A 98 -9.20 2.56 -7.07
C GLN A 98 -9.70 1.59 -5.99
N ARG A 99 -9.61 0.29 -6.23
CA ARG A 99 -9.97 -0.74 -5.23
C ARG A 99 -8.88 -0.96 -4.19
N LEU A 100 -7.60 -0.80 -4.54
CA LEU A 100 -6.46 -1.02 -3.63
C LEU A 100 -6.18 0.18 -2.71
N ILE A 101 -6.26 1.40 -3.24
CA ILE A 101 -5.88 2.66 -2.55
C ILE A 101 -6.57 2.85 -1.19
N PRO A 102 -7.87 2.55 -0.99
CA PRO A 102 -8.54 2.70 0.30
C PRO A 102 -7.87 1.93 1.46
N PHE A 103 -7.12 0.88 1.16
CA PHE A 103 -6.45 0.02 2.14
C PHE A 103 -4.98 0.42 2.39
N ALA A 104 -4.49 1.50 1.78
CA ALA A 104 -3.11 1.97 1.91
C ALA A 104 -2.81 2.63 3.27
N THR A 105 -3.77 3.36 3.83
CA THR A 105 -3.59 4.20 5.03
C THR A 105 -3.08 3.46 6.27
N PRO A 106 -3.54 2.23 6.59
CA PRO A 106 -3.01 1.49 7.74
C PRO A 106 -1.51 1.21 7.65
N TRP A 107 -0.96 1.16 6.44
CA TRP A 107 0.47 0.90 6.20
C TRP A 107 1.32 2.18 6.20
N ASN A 108 0.72 3.31 5.81
CA ASN A 108 1.35 4.63 5.85
C ASN A 108 0.29 5.72 5.92
N THR A 109 0.22 6.44 7.03
CA THR A 109 -0.77 7.51 7.24
C THR A 109 -0.63 8.65 6.23
N ARG A 110 0.58 8.90 5.71
CA ARG A 110 0.84 9.91 4.66
C ARG A 110 0.16 9.58 3.33
N ALA A 111 -0.18 8.30 3.09
CA ALA A 111 -0.87 7.85 1.88
C ALA A 111 -2.23 8.54 1.65
N ARG A 112 -2.84 9.12 2.69
CA ARG A 112 -4.07 9.94 2.61
C ARG A 112 -3.87 11.24 1.83
N GLU A 113 -2.65 11.79 1.88
CA GLU A 113 -2.30 13.06 1.25
C GLU A 113 -1.73 12.86 -0.16
N TRP A 114 -1.39 11.61 -0.53
CA TRP A 114 -0.82 11.32 -1.82
C TRP A 114 -1.83 11.53 -2.95
N LYS A 115 -1.40 12.24 -3.97
CA LYS A 115 -2.16 12.35 -5.23
C LYS A 115 -1.86 11.12 -6.08
N TRP A 116 -2.55 10.03 -5.79
CA TRP A 116 -2.41 8.76 -6.50
C TRP A 116 -2.63 8.95 -8.01
N GLU A 117 -1.73 8.38 -8.79
CA GLU A 117 -1.75 8.51 -10.24
C GLU A 117 -1.29 7.21 -10.88
N VAL A 118 -2.02 6.76 -11.92
CA VAL A 118 -1.71 5.52 -12.64
C VAL A 118 -1.60 5.82 -14.11
N ASN A 119 -0.46 5.46 -14.71
CA ASN A 119 -0.21 5.58 -16.14
C ASN A 119 0.32 4.27 -16.73
N LEU A 120 0.10 4.09 -18.04
CA LEU A 120 0.57 2.97 -18.83
C LEU A 120 1.54 3.47 -19.90
N ILE A 121 2.72 2.88 -19.95
CA ILE A 121 3.80 3.27 -20.87
C ILE A 121 4.03 2.13 -21.86
N GLY A 122 3.96 2.44 -23.16
CA GLY A 122 4.27 1.52 -24.23
C GLY A 122 5.75 1.12 -24.23
N SER A 123 6.03 -0.10 -23.81
CA SER A 123 7.37 -0.67 -23.77
C SER A 123 7.30 -2.19 -23.70
N LYS A 124 8.23 -2.87 -24.37
CA LYS A 124 8.38 -4.34 -24.27
C LYS A 124 8.95 -4.80 -22.93
N GLN A 125 9.41 -3.89 -22.08
CA GLN A 125 9.95 -4.24 -20.75
C GLN A 125 8.86 -4.87 -19.88
N ILE A 126 9.18 -5.99 -19.24
CA ILE A 126 8.34 -6.57 -18.19
C ILE A 126 8.68 -5.80 -16.91
N ASN A 127 7.94 -4.74 -16.63
CA ASN A 127 8.19 -3.86 -15.48
C ASN A 127 6.92 -3.12 -15.04
N ALA A 128 6.88 -2.75 -13.77
CA ALA A 128 5.95 -1.83 -13.14
C ALA A 128 6.67 -1.19 -11.94
N PHE A 129 6.16 -0.08 -11.41
CA PHE A 129 6.69 0.52 -10.19
C PHE A 129 5.66 1.47 -9.54
N CYS A 130 5.85 1.74 -8.25
CA CYS A 130 5.19 2.81 -7.53
C CYS A 130 6.24 3.69 -6.84
N MET A 131 6.38 4.93 -7.29
CA MET A 131 7.25 5.90 -6.63
C MET A 131 6.59 6.49 -5.38
N PRO A 132 7.39 6.98 -4.42
CA PRO A 132 6.89 7.76 -3.28
C PRO A 132 5.95 8.87 -3.73
N GLY A 133 4.88 9.11 -2.97
CA GLY A 133 3.82 10.04 -3.36
C GLY A 133 2.71 9.40 -4.22
N GLY A 134 2.70 8.05 -4.34
CA GLY A 134 1.61 7.30 -4.97
C GLY A 134 1.62 7.36 -6.51
N LYS A 135 2.79 7.41 -7.13
CA LYS A 135 2.95 7.51 -8.58
C LYS A 135 3.23 6.14 -9.20
N ILE A 136 2.22 5.54 -9.81
CA ILE A 136 2.21 4.17 -10.34
C ILE A 136 2.37 4.20 -11.86
N ALA A 137 3.28 3.41 -12.40
CA ALA A 137 3.35 3.14 -13.83
C ALA A 137 3.50 1.64 -14.10
N PHE A 138 2.80 1.21 -15.14
CA PHE A 138 2.96 -0.10 -15.75
C PHE A 138 3.53 0.07 -17.15
N PHE A 139 4.35 -0.88 -17.57
CA PHE A 139 4.75 -1.00 -18.97
C PHE A 139 3.85 -2.03 -19.66
N THR A 140 3.55 -1.82 -20.96
CA THR A 140 2.68 -2.75 -21.70
C THR A 140 3.24 -4.17 -21.69
N GLY A 141 4.57 -4.31 -21.71
CA GLY A 141 5.25 -5.60 -21.73
C GLY A 141 4.88 -6.54 -20.56
N ILE A 142 4.67 -6.02 -19.35
CA ILE A 142 4.29 -6.88 -18.21
C ILE A 142 2.88 -7.45 -18.38
N LEU A 143 1.96 -6.65 -18.94
CA LEU A 143 0.58 -7.07 -19.16
C LEU A 143 0.46 -8.07 -20.31
N GLU A 144 1.11 -7.77 -21.43
CA GLU A 144 0.98 -8.49 -22.69
C GLU A 144 1.74 -9.81 -22.68
N GLN A 145 3.02 -9.78 -22.25
CA GLN A 145 3.88 -10.97 -22.31
C GLN A 145 3.54 -11.99 -21.24
N LEU A 146 3.13 -11.52 -20.04
CA LEU A 146 2.72 -12.41 -18.95
C LEU A 146 1.22 -12.74 -19.00
N LYS A 147 0.45 -12.07 -19.86
CA LYS A 147 -1.01 -12.23 -19.98
C LYS A 147 -1.68 -12.21 -18.59
N LEU A 148 -1.42 -11.13 -17.84
CA LEU A 148 -1.88 -11.04 -16.44
C LEU A 148 -3.40 -10.88 -16.35
N SER A 149 -4.03 -11.67 -15.48
CA SER A 149 -5.42 -11.45 -15.04
C SER A 149 -5.52 -10.20 -14.16
N ASP A 150 -6.75 -9.75 -13.83
CA ASP A 150 -6.96 -8.61 -12.92
C ASP A 150 -6.41 -8.89 -11.52
N ASP A 151 -6.57 -10.12 -11.03
CA ASP A 151 -6.04 -10.53 -9.73
C ASP A 151 -4.50 -10.49 -9.73
N GLU A 152 -3.86 -10.96 -10.80
CA GLU A 152 -2.40 -10.90 -10.93
C GLU A 152 -1.88 -9.47 -11.07
N VAL A 153 -2.59 -8.61 -11.81
CA VAL A 153 -2.27 -7.16 -11.90
C VAL A 153 -2.40 -6.51 -10.54
N ALA A 154 -3.42 -6.86 -9.75
CA ALA A 154 -3.60 -6.36 -8.39
C ALA A 154 -2.46 -6.81 -7.47
N MET A 155 -1.93 -8.04 -7.63
CA MET A 155 -0.76 -8.51 -6.89
C MET A 155 0.50 -7.71 -7.24
N VAL A 156 0.77 -7.46 -8.52
CA VAL A 156 1.88 -6.58 -8.95
C VAL A 156 1.70 -5.18 -8.38
N MET A 157 0.52 -4.57 -8.57
CA MET A 157 0.25 -3.21 -8.12
C MET A 157 0.34 -3.08 -6.59
N GLY A 158 -0.22 -4.04 -5.86
CA GLY A 158 -0.14 -4.10 -4.40
C GLY A 158 1.29 -4.22 -3.89
N HIS A 159 2.13 -5.05 -4.56
CA HIS A 159 3.55 -5.18 -4.29
C HIS A 159 4.28 -3.84 -4.49
N GLU A 160 4.07 -3.17 -5.60
CA GLU A 160 4.66 -1.86 -5.89
C GLU A 160 4.19 -0.78 -4.91
N MET A 161 2.88 -0.74 -4.61
CA MET A 161 2.33 0.13 -3.58
C MET A 161 2.98 -0.13 -2.21
N ALA A 162 3.22 -1.40 -1.85
CA ALA A 162 3.85 -1.76 -0.59
C ALA A 162 5.27 -1.22 -0.45
N HIS A 163 6.07 -1.19 -1.52
CA HIS A 163 7.38 -0.55 -1.51
C HIS A 163 7.29 0.94 -1.15
N ALA A 164 6.32 1.67 -1.72
CA ALA A 164 6.09 3.07 -1.40
C ALA A 164 5.54 3.25 0.04
N LEU A 165 4.56 2.45 0.45
CA LEU A 165 3.93 2.50 1.77
C LEU A 165 4.90 2.16 2.91
N ARG A 166 5.76 1.16 2.72
CA ARG A 166 6.80 0.77 3.69
C ARG A 166 8.04 1.65 3.61
N GLU A 167 8.06 2.60 2.66
CA GLU A 167 9.14 3.57 2.43
C GLU A 167 10.50 2.90 2.16
N HIS A 168 10.50 1.76 1.44
CA HIS A 168 11.72 0.99 1.16
C HIS A 168 12.76 1.81 0.43
N ALA A 169 12.38 2.63 -0.56
CA ALA A 169 13.29 3.52 -1.26
C ALA A 169 13.98 4.50 -0.30
N ARG A 170 13.21 5.12 0.61
CA ARG A 170 13.70 6.07 1.61
C ARG A 170 14.71 5.41 2.57
N ALA A 171 14.39 4.19 3.05
CA ALA A 171 15.28 3.42 3.92
C ALA A 171 16.57 2.99 3.20
N ARG A 172 16.48 2.59 1.91
CA ARG A 172 17.63 2.22 1.09
C ARG A 172 18.55 3.40 0.85
N MET A 173 18.01 4.56 0.50
CA MET A 173 18.79 5.79 0.31
C MET A 173 19.50 6.20 1.60
N ALA A 174 18.82 6.12 2.75
CA ALA A 174 19.44 6.38 4.05
C ALA A 174 20.60 5.43 4.36
N LYS A 175 20.43 4.13 4.10
CA LYS A 175 21.50 3.13 4.29
C LYS A 175 22.67 3.34 3.33
N SER A 176 22.40 3.70 2.07
CA SER A 176 23.45 3.98 1.09
C SER A 176 24.25 5.24 1.45
N ALA A 177 23.62 6.27 2.06
CA ALA A 177 24.29 7.47 2.52
C ALA A 177 25.42 7.16 3.52
N GLY A 178 25.25 6.15 4.37
CA GLY A 178 26.27 5.71 5.32
C GLY A 178 27.49 5.02 4.69
N THR A 179 27.43 4.63 3.42
CA THR A 179 28.53 3.90 2.72
C THR A 179 29.35 4.76 1.76
N GLY A 180 29.28 6.11 1.87
CA GLY A 180 30.10 7.05 1.09
C GLY A 180 29.65 7.26 -0.38
N ALA A 181 28.99 6.30 -1.01
CA ALA A 181 28.48 6.45 -2.38
C ALA A 181 27.23 7.35 -2.47
N ALA A 182 26.59 7.61 -1.34
CA ALA A 182 25.32 8.33 -1.26
C ALA A 182 25.40 9.67 -0.52
N LEU A 183 26.58 10.06 -0.03
CA LEU A 183 26.79 11.45 0.46
C LEU A 183 26.43 12.47 -0.62
N SER A 184 26.69 12.15 -1.91
CA SER A 184 26.28 13.00 -3.03
C SER A 184 24.76 13.08 -3.19
N ILE A 185 24.02 11.99 -2.98
CA ILE A 185 22.55 11.93 -3.18
C ILE A 185 21.82 12.51 -1.96
N GLY A 186 22.24 12.16 -0.76
CA GLY A 186 21.66 12.70 0.48
C GLY A 186 21.91 14.21 0.61
N ALA A 187 23.14 14.66 0.34
CA ALA A 187 23.49 16.07 0.33
C ALA A 187 22.71 16.87 -0.71
N GLN A 188 22.38 16.25 -1.81
CA GLN A 188 21.64 16.83 -2.94
C GLN A 188 20.13 16.92 -2.69
N LEU A 189 19.53 15.89 -2.07
CA LEU A 189 18.14 15.92 -1.61
C LEU A 189 17.93 16.92 -0.46
N LEU A 190 18.97 17.19 0.32
CA LEU A 190 18.96 18.18 1.40
C LEU A 190 19.28 19.61 0.93
N GLY A 191 19.47 19.84 -0.37
CA GLY A 191 19.71 21.18 -0.92
C GLY A 191 21.16 21.70 -0.75
N LEU A 192 22.13 20.82 -0.48
CA LEU A 192 23.53 21.17 -0.26
C LEU A 192 24.37 21.17 -1.56
N GLY A 193 23.74 21.17 -2.75
CA GLY A 193 24.45 21.17 -4.03
C GLY A 193 23.65 21.78 -5.17
N GLN A 194 24.29 22.10 -6.31
CA GLN A 194 23.67 22.74 -7.47
C GLN A 194 22.54 21.87 -8.09
N VAL A 195 21.34 22.43 -8.20
CA VAL A 195 20.05 21.74 -8.27
C VAL A 195 19.67 21.21 -9.67
N GLY A 196 20.29 21.67 -10.75
CA GLY A 196 19.79 21.42 -12.11
C GLY A 196 20.12 20.04 -12.71
N ASP A 197 21.38 19.62 -12.71
CA ASP A 197 21.80 18.34 -13.32
C ASP A 197 21.55 17.12 -12.42
N LEU A 198 21.23 17.38 -11.23
CA LEU A 198 21.11 16.44 -10.14
C LEU A 198 19.74 15.81 -10.03
N ALA A 199 18.68 16.58 -10.27
CA ALA A 199 17.30 16.11 -10.35
C ALA A 199 17.15 15.04 -11.45
N ALA A 200 17.84 15.21 -12.57
CA ALA A 200 17.86 14.22 -13.65
C ALA A 200 18.57 12.91 -13.24
N ARG A 201 19.65 12.99 -12.46
CA ARG A 201 20.40 11.81 -11.99
C ARG A 201 19.72 11.13 -10.80
N ALA A 202 19.18 11.87 -9.85
CA ALA A 202 18.35 11.33 -8.77
C ALA A 202 17.09 10.66 -9.35
N GLY A 203 16.59 11.19 -10.45
CA GLY A 203 15.45 10.71 -11.18
C GLY A 203 15.57 9.28 -11.70
N THR A 204 16.72 8.90 -12.20
CA THR A 204 16.97 7.53 -12.67
C THR A 204 17.09 6.55 -11.52
N GLN A 205 17.42 7.01 -10.31
CA GLN A 205 17.76 6.13 -9.18
C GLN A 205 16.56 5.49 -8.51
N LEU A 206 15.41 6.18 -8.38
CA LEU A 206 14.24 5.58 -7.75
C LEU A 206 13.68 4.38 -8.55
N ILE A 207 13.76 4.43 -9.89
CA ILE A 207 13.29 3.34 -10.77
C ILE A 207 14.30 2.18 -10.80
N THR A 208 15.59 2.45 -10.65
CA THR A 208 16.66 1.44 -10.73
C THR A 208 17.12 0.94 -9.37
N LEU A 209 16.47 1.40 -8.30
CA LEU A 209 16.83 1.04 -6.94
C LEU A 209 16.56 -0.46 -6.70
N LYS A 210 17.62 -1.19 -6.33
CA LYS A 210 17.49 -2.61 -5.96
C LYS A 210 17.04 -2.72 -4.51
N PHE A 211 16.00 -3.49 -4.27
CA PHE A 211 15.50 -3.78 -2.93
C PHE A 211 16.21 -4.99 -2.32
N SER A 212 16.20 -5.08 -1.00
CA SER A 212 16.72 -6.24 -0.30
C SER A 212 15.68 -7.37 -0.28
N ARG A 213 16.12 -8.61 -0.04
CA ARG A 213 15.20 -9.75 0.09
C ARG A 213 14.16 -9.57 1.21
N SER A 214 14.51 -8.83 2.28
CA SER A 214 13.54 -8.49 3.32
C SER A 214 12.50 -7.49 2.82
N ASP A 215 12.92 -6.45 2.08
CA ASP A 215 12.01 -5.47 1.50
C ASP A 215 11.03 -6.16 0.53
N GLU A 216 11.52 -7.14 -0.24
CA GLU A 216 10.70 -7.94 -1.15
C GLU A 216 9.66 -8.80 -0.41
N THR A 217 10.09 -9.45 0.68
CA THR A 217 9.16 -10.24 1.52
C THR A 217 8.09 -9.35 2.14
N GLU A 218 8.46 -8.16 2.66
CA GLU A 218 7.49 -7.20 3.17
C GLU A 218 6.52 -6.74 2.07
N ALA A 219 7.04 -6.41 0.89
CA ALA A 219 6.22 -5.97 -0.25
C ALA A 219 5.24 -7.04 -0.73
N ASP A 220 5.69 -8.30 -0.78
CA ASP A 220 4.81 -9.42 -1.12
C ASP A 220 3.66 -9.58 -0.15
N LEU A 221 3.95 -9.58 1.15
CA LEU A 221 2.94 -9.84 2.17
C LEU A 221 1.97 -8.66 2.32
N VAL A 222 2.48 -7.43 2.31
CA VAL A 222 1.62 -6.23 2.35
C VAL A 222 0.78 -6.14 1.08
N GLY A 223 1.37 -6.39 -0.09
CA GLY A 223 0.65 -6.42 -1.38
C GLY A 223 -0.43 -7.50 -1.42
N LEU A 224 -0.14 -8.70 -0.88
CA LEU A 224 -1.10 -9.80 -0.72
C LEU A 224 -2.32 -9.36 0.11
N GLU A 225 -2.09 -8.68 1.24
CA GLU A 225 -3.17 -8.20 2.09
C GLU A 225 -3.98 -7.07 1.42
N LEU A 226 -3.32 -6.09 0.79
CA LEU A 226 -3.98 -5.02 0.06
C LEU A 226 -4.92 -5.59 -1.02
N ALA A 227 -4.42 -6.54 -1.81
CA ALA A 227 -5.19 -7.17 -2.87
C ALA A 227 -6.38 -7.99 -2.32
N ALA A 228 -6.18 -8.77 -1.26
CA ALA A 228 -7.25 -9.54 -0.61
C ALA A 228 -8.36 -8.62 -0.04
N ARG A 229 -7.99 -7.51 0.63
CA ARG A 229 -8.94 -6.50 1.13
C ARG A 229 -9.72 -5.81 0.00
N ALA A 230 -9.09 -5.64 -1.15
CA ALA A 230 -9.71 -5.10 -2.36
C ALA A 230 -10.55 -6.13 -3.14
N GLY A 231 -10.67 -7.37 -2.64
CA GLY A 231 -11.47 -8.44 -3.24
C GLY A 231 -10.81 -9.09 -4.47
N PHE A 232 -9.47 -9.08 -4.54
CA PHE A 232 -8.70 -9.86 -5.52
C PHE A 232 -8.23 -11.17 -4.91
N ASP A 233 -8.24 -12.25 -5.71
CA ASP A 233 -7.91 -13.59 -5.23
C ASP A 233 -6.42 -13.67 -4.79
N PRO A 234 -6.13 -13.93 -3.51
CA PRO A 234 -4.76 -14.01 -3.02
C PRO A 234 -3.93 -15.14 -3.65
N LYS A 235 -4.57 -16.18 -4.20
CA LYS A 235 -3.88 -17.27 -4.92
C LYS A 235 -3.22 -16.79 -6.20
N ALA A 236 -3.67 -15.67 -6.76
CA ALA A 236 -3.03 -15.05 -7.93
C ALA A 236 -1.58 -14.61 -7.67
N SER A 237 -1.18 -14.42 -6.42
CA SER A 237 0.21 -14.15 -6.06
C SER A 237 1.14 -15.29 -6.48
N VAL A 238 0.74 -16.54 -6.28
CA VAL A 238 1.53 -17.73 -6.65
C VAL A 238 1.57 -17.88 -8.17
N SER A 239 0.44 -17.74 -8.87
CA SER A 239 0.40 -17.85 -10.33
C SER A 239 1.24 -16.75 -11.00
N LEU A 240 1.22 -15.53 -10.48
CA LEU A 240 2.07 -14.41 -10.93
C LEU A 240 3.56 -14.78 -10.87
N TRP A 241 4.04 -15.27 -9.71
CA TRP A 241 5.45 -15.59 -9.55
C TRP A 241 5.88 -16.77 -10.42
N ASN A 242 5.01 -17.76 -10.67
CA ASN A 242 5.27 -18.83 -11.63
C ASN A 242 5.41 -18.29 -13.06
N LYS A 243 4.54 -17.35 -13.48
CA LYS A 243 4.66 -16.69 -14.78
C LYS A 243 5.97 -15.88 -14.89
N MET A 244 6.34 -15.12 -13.84
CA MET A 244 7.58 -14.37 -13.79
C MET A 244 8.82 -15.30 -13.91
N ALA A 245 8.83 -16.40 -13.17
CA ALA A 245 9.92 -17.37 -13.21
C ALA A 245 10.07 -18.01 -14.60
N THR A 246 8.96 -18.38 -15.24
CA THR A 246 8.94 -18.94 -16.59
C THR A 246 9.44 -17.93 -17.63
N ALA A 247 8.94 -16.71 -17.58
CA ALA A 247 9.36 -15.65 -18.49
C ALA A 247 10.84 -15.29 -18.33
N SER A 248 11.35 -15.29 -17.10
CA SER A 248 12.77 -15.04 -16.81
C SER A 248 13.69 -16.06 -17.42
N LYS A 249 13.31 -17.36 -17.38
CA LYS A 249 14.08 -18.43 -18.02
C LYS A 249 14.13 -18.28 -19.55
N ASN A 250 13.01 -17.86 -20.15
CA ASN A 250 12.88 -17.76 -21.60
C ASN A 250 13.56 -16.53 -22.21
N GLN A 251 13.78 -15.47 -21.43
CA GLN A 251 14.23 -14.16 -21.92
C GLN A 251 15.63 -13.76 -21.41
N GLY A 252 16.33 -14.64 -20.70
CA GLY A 252 17.66 -14.33 -20.13
C GLY A 252 17.62 -13.30 -19.00
N GLY A 253 16.48 -13.13 -18.36
CA GLY A 253 16.23 -12.19 -17.26
C GLY A 253 15.13 -11.18 -17.56
N LEU A 254 14.44 -10.72 -16.52
CA LEU A 254 13.40 -9.69 -16.62
C LEU A 254 13.88 -8.40 -15.99
N SER A 255 13.51 -7.25 -16.58
CA SER A 255 13.81 -5.93 -16.02
C SER A 255 13.21 -5.77 -14.62
N PHE A 256 12.02 -6.32 -14.37
CA PHE A 256 11.41 -6.37 -13.04
C PHE A 256 12.32 -7.08 -12.01
N LEU A 257 12.86 -8.24 -12.34
CA LEU A 257 13.71 -9.02 -11.42
C LEU A 257 15.09 -8.40 -11.18
N SER A 258 15.51 -7.42 -11.99
CA SER A 258 16.76 -6.67 -11.76
C SER A 258 16.68 -5.74 -10.56
N THR A 259 15.49 -5.20 -10.28
CA THR A 259 15.20 -4.34 -9.12
C THR A 259 14.54 -5.11 -7.98
N HIS A 260 13.79 -6.17 -8.31
CA HIS A 260 13.04 -7.05 -7.39
C HIS A 260 13.61 -8.48 -7.41
N PRO A 261 14.71 -8.74 -6.70
CA PRO A 261 15.38 -10.05 -6.77
C PRO A 261 14.45 -11.16 -6.26
N SER A 262 14.31 -12.23 -7.06
CA SER A 262 13.57 -13.41 -6.67
C SER A 262 14.31 -14.16 -5.57
N GLY A 263 13.66 -14.38 -4.42
CA GLY A 263 14.11 -15.35 -3.42
C GLY A 263 13.57 -16.75 -3.74
N THR A 264 14.34 -17.80 -3.41
CA THR A 264 13.91 -19.20 -3.63
C THR A 264 12.70 -19.59 -2.77
N ASP A 265 12.42 -18.84 -1.69
CA ASP A 265 11.37 -19.08 -0.70
C ASP A 265 10.13 -18.16 -0.87
N ARG A 266 10.12 -17.33 -1.92
CA ARG A 266 9.09 -16.31 -2.11
C ARG A 266 7.69 -16.91 -2.27
N ILE A 267 7.56 -17.91 -3.14
CA ILE A 267 6.29 -18.63 -3.36
C ILE A 267 5.84 -19.34 -2.09
N ALA A 268 6.73 -20.05 -1.41
CA ALA A 268 6.39 -20.74 -0.17
C ALA A 268 5.90 -19.77 0.95
N LYS A 269 6.50 -18.58 1.04
CA LYS A 269 6.05 -17.54 1.98
C LYS A 269 4.66 -17.01 1.63
N LEU A 270 4.37 -16.80 0.36
CA LEU A 270 3.05 -16.38 -0.10
C LEU A 270 2.01 -17.45 0.24
N GLU A 271 2.26 -18.72 -0.12
CA GLU A 271 1.37 -19.85 0.18
C GLU A 271 1.08 -19.97 1.68
N ALA A 272 2.08 -19.82 2.55
CA ALA A 272 1.92 -19.85 4.00
C ALA A 272 1.09 -18.67 4.55
N ASN A 273 0.97 -17.55 3.81
CA ASN A 273 0.24 -16.37 4.25
C ASN A 273 -1.14 -16.20 3.56
N ILE A 274 -1.43 -16.88 2.45
CA ILE A 274 -2.75 -16.87 1.81
C ILE A 274 -3.89 -17.19 2.81
N PRO A 275 -3.79 -18.23 3.68
CA PRO A 275 -4.87 -18.51 4.63
C PRO A 275 -5.16 -17.36 5.59
N LYS A 276 -4.17 -16.53 5.92
CA LYS A 276 -4.34 -15.39 6.84
C LYS A 276 -5.17 -14.25 6.24
N VAL A 277 -5.18 -14.10 4.92
CA VAL A 277 -5.90 -13.05 4.21
C VAL A 277 -7.18 -13.54 3.52
N GLU A 278 -7.45 -14.84 3.56
CA GLU A 278 -8.60 -15.47 2.91
C GLU A 278 -9.94 -14.91 3.40
N SER A 279 -10.05 -14.61 4.71
CA SER A 279 -11.24 -14.00 5.29
C SER A 279 -11.48 -12.58 4.76
N LEU A 280 -10.42 -11.80 4.55
CA LEU A 280 -10.49 -10.46 3.97
C LEU A 280 -11.03 -10.50 2.55
N TYR A 281 -10.48 -11.39 1.73
CA TYR A 281 -10.94 -11.63 0.36
C TYR A 281 -12.42 -12.01 0.30
N ARG A 282 -12.84 -13.01 1.11
CA ARG A 282 -14.23 -13.45 1.15
C ARG A 282 -15.20 -12.35 1.59
N ASN A 283 -14.80 -11.52 2.55
CA ASN A 283 -15.61 -10.41 3.03
C ASN A 283 -15.76 -9.33 1.95
N ALA A 284 -14.70 -8.99 1.25
CA ALA A 284 -14.71 -8.00 0.17
C ALA A 284 -15.55 -8.45 -1.06
N LYS A 285 -15.76 -9.75 -1.26
CA LYS A 285 -16.64 -10.28 -2.32
C LYS A 285 -18.14 -10.24 -1.96
N ARG A 286 -18.47 -10.03 -0.69
CA ARG A 286 -19.87 -9.97 -0.19
C ARG A 286 -20.39 -8.55 -0.06
N SER A 287 -19.49 -7.56 -0.02
CA SER A 287 -19.79 -6.13 0.00
C SER A 287 -19.90 -5.56 -1.43
#